data_65172456beb90228fcdb6bcc1bd797d7
#
_entry.id   65172456beb90228fcdb6bcc1bd797d7
#
_cell.length_a   1.000
_cell.length_b   1.000
_cell.length_c   1.000
_cell.angle_alpha   90.00
_cell.angle_beta   90.00
_cell.angle_gamma   90.00
#
_symmetry.space_group_name_H-M   'P 1'
#
loop_
_entity.id
_entity.type
_entity.pdbx_description
1 polymer ?
#
loop_
_entity_poly.entity_id
_entity_poly.type
_entity_poly.pdbx_seq_one_letter_code
_entity_poly.pdbx_strand_id
1 'polypeptide(L)'
;AQRGLKGMIPDDCPYTVRVVSEVLESNGSSSMATVCSGTMALMDAGVQLTRPVSGIAMGLISDGDRYAVLSDILGDEDHLGDMDFKVTGTSEGITACQMDIKIKGLSYEILVNALKQARDGRLHILDKISETIEKPNADVKSHSPKMVTSRIPNEFIGPFIGPGGKVIQELQKVTGCTIVINEDPETEEGIVEILGTDQEGIDSVLTKIESLLFKPEKGNTYKVKVIKMLDFGAVVEYLDAPGNEVLLHVSEIAWERTDNVSDVLKLGDELEVKYFGVDPRTRKEKVSRKALLEKPEGYVERPPRPPRNDSRDNRNRR
;
A
#
# COMPACT_ATOMS: atom_id res chain seq x y z
N ALA A 1 -10.04 -1.58 29.10
CA ALA A 1 -9.82 -0.81 27.87
C ALA A 1 -9.35 -1.73 26.72
N GLN A 2 -8.21 -2.43 26.87
CA GLN A 2 -7.62 -3.25 25.81
C GLN A 2 -8.61 -4.23 25.15
N ARG A 3 -9.39 -4.98 25.93
CA ARG A 3 -10.39 -5.94 25.40
C ARG A 3 -11.45 -5.24 24.55
N GLY A 4 -11.85 -4.03 24.93
CA GLY A 4 -12.86 -3.26 24.21
C GLY A 4 -12.42 -2.80 22.83
N LEU A 5 -11.13 -2.47 22.67
CA LEU A 5 -10.56 -1.90 21.44
C LEU A 5 -9.97 -2.96 20.49
N LYS A 6 -9.32 -4.00 21.06
CA LYS A 6 -8.52 -4.96 20.29
C LYS A 6 -9.28 -5.60 19.11
N GLY A 7 -10.55 -5.98 19.34
CA GLY A 7 -11.35 -6.64 18.30
C GLY A 7 -11.83 -5.72 17.17
N MET A 8 -11.55 -4.40 17.26
CA MET A 8 -11.91 -3.42 16.24
C MET A 8 -10.73 -3.03 15.35
N ILE A 9 -9.52 -3.45 15.72
CA ILE A 9 -8.34 -3.30 14.85
C ILE A 9 -8.41 -4.42 13.81
N PRO A 10 -8.40 -4.13 12.50
CA PRO A 10 -8.43 -5.15 11.47
C PRO A 10 -7.22 -6.09 11.54
N ASP A 11 -7.41 -7.37 11.18
CA ASP A 11 -6.35 -8.38 11.20
C ASP A 11 -5.26 -8.09 10.17
N ASP A 12 -5.60 -7.38 9.10
CA ASP A 12 -4.70 -6.93 8.03
C ASP A 12 -4.02 -5.58 8.32
N CYS A 13 -4.16 -5.04 9.54
CA CYS A 13 -3.46 -3.82 9.94
C CYS A 13 -1.93 -4.04 9.88
N PRO A 14 -1.21 -3.30 9.01
CA PRO A 14 0.22 -3.56 8.78
C PRO A 14 1.11 -3.07 9.94
N TYR A 15 0.52 -2.41 10.94
CA TYR A 15 1.25 -1.78 12.02
C TYR A 15 1.13 -2.53 13.34
N THR A 16 2.21 -2.53 14.12
CA THR A 16 2.13 -2.85 15.55
C THR A 16 1.55 -1.65 16.30
N VAL A 17 0.38 -1.84 16.91
CA VAL A 17 -0.35 -0.77 17.58
C VAL A 17 -0.10 -0.80 19.08
N ARG A 18 0.38 0.33 19.64
CA ARG A 18 0.50 0.55 21.08
C ARG A 18 -0.26 1.81 21.47
N VAL A 19 -1.31 1.66 22.27
CA VAL A 19 -2.04 2.77 22.87
C VAL A 19 -1.53 3.01 24.27
N VAL A 20 -1.07 4.23 24.56
CA VAL A 20 -0.62 4.67 25.87
C VAL A 20 -1.61 5.70 26.39
N SER A 21 -2.15 5.50 27.56
CA SER A 21 -3.06 6.41 28.23
C SER A 21 -2.48 6.81 29.60
N GLU A 22 -2.23 8.09 29.78
CA GLU A 22 -1.78 8.67 31.03
C GLU A 22 -2.91 9.50 31.62
N VAL A 23 -3.35 9.11 32.83
CA VAL A 23 -4.45 9.77 33.54
C VAL A 23 -3.87 10.73 34.57
N LEU A 24 -4.04 12.02 34.35
CA LEU A 24 -3.52 13.06 35.24
C LEU A 24 -4.45 13.34 36.42
N GLU A 25 -5.77 13.26 36.19
CA GLU A 25 -6.79 13.47 37.20
C GLU A 25 -8.03 12.63 36.86
N SER A 26 -8.69 12.07 37.85
CA SER A 26 -9.88 11.21 37.65
C SER A 26 -10.83 11.33 38.83
N ASN A 27 -12.11 11.44 38.51
CA ASN A 27 -13.21 11.26 39.46
C ASN A 27 -14.31 10.37 38.87
N GLY A 28 -13.95 9.12 38.56
CA GLY A 28 -14.80 8.15 37.89
C GLY A 28 -13.96 7.14 37.15
N SER A 29 -14.48 6.52 36.10
CA SER A 29 -13.82 5.43 35.41
C SER A 29 -12.72 5.91 34.42
N SER A 30 -11.48 5.95 34.87
CA SER A 30 -10.32 6.20 34.02
C SER A 30 -10.18 5.17 32.87
N SER A 31 -10.59 3.91 33.08
CA SER A 31 -10.54 2.87 32.07
C SER A 31 -11.54 3.11 30.93
N MET A 32 -12.73 3.66 31.21
CA MET A 32 -13.72 3.98 30.19
C MET A 32 -13.33 5.27 29.44
N ALA A 33 -12.76 6.24 30.12
CA ALA A 33 -12.12 7.39 29.46
C ALA A 33 -10.99 6.94 28.50
N THR A 34 -10.16 5.97 28.92
CA THR A 34 -9.12 5.38 28.07
C THR A 34 -9.69 4.68 26.82
N VAL A 35 -10.85 4.03 26.91
CA VAL A 35 -11.53 3.43 25.74
C VAL A 35 -11.92 4.52 24.75
N CYS A 36 -12.58 5.57 25.22
CA CYS A 36 -13.05 6.67 24.36
C CYS A 36 -11.89 7.45 23.73
N SER A 37 -10.89 7.85 24.52
CA SER A 37 -9.72 8.55 24.03
C SER A 37 -8.84 7.68 23.12
N GLY A 38 -8.72 6.37 23.45
CA GLY A 38 -8.01 5.40 22.63
C GLY A 38 -8.66 5.17 21.28
N THR A 39 -9.99 5.13 21.20
CA THR A 39 -10.73 5.10 19.93
C THR A 39 -10.38 6.32 19.06
N MET A 40 -10.49 7.53 19.62
CA MET A 40 -10.18 8.76 18.89
C MET A 40 -8.71 8.81 18.46
N ALA A 41 -7.78 8.42 19.34
CA ALA A 41 -6.35 8.39 19.04
C ALA A 41 -6.01 7.41 17.91
N LEU A 42 -6.62 6.23 17.87
CA LEU A 42 -6.44 5.25 16.81
C LEU A 42 -6.98 5.77 15.48
N MET A 43 -8.18 6.39 15.48
CA MET A 43 -8.78 6.99 14.29
C MET A 43 -7.94 8.16 13.77
N ASP A 44 -7.43 9.02 14.67
CA ASP A 44 -6.57 10.15 14.31
C ASP A 44 -5.19 9.71 13.81
N ALA A 45 -4.68 8.58 14.30
CA ALA A 45 -3.44 7.99 13.80
C ALA A 45 -3.57 7.32 12.42
N GLY A 46 -4.79 7.20 11.86
CA GLY A 46 -5.03 6.55 10.58
C GLY A 46 -5.25 5.04 10.66
N VAL A 47 -5.40 4.48 11.88
CA VAL A 47 -5.77 3.06 12.02
C VAL A 47 -7.23 2.88 11.60
N GLN A 48 -7.46 2.05 10.59
CA GLN A 48 -8.77 1.81 10.01
C GLN A 48 -9.60 0.88 10.90
N LEU A 49 -10.09 1.41 12.05
CA LEU A 49 -10.96 0.64 12.94
C LEU A 49 -12.21 0.16 12.20
N THR A 50 -12.60 -1.08 12.43
CA THR A 50 -13.86 -1.64 11.89
C THR A 50 -15.05 -0.77 12.31
N ARG A 51 -15.08 -0.33 13.56
CA ARG A 51 -16.05 0.62 14.13
C ARG A 51 -15.47 1.34 15.34
N PRO A 52 -15.89 2.59 15.62
CA PRO A 52 -15.52 3.29 16.84
C PRO A 52 -16.16 2.61 18.07
N VAL A 53 -15.45 2.68 19.19
CA VAL A 53 -15.87 2.09 20.48
C VAL A 53 -15.98 3.19 21.51
N SER A 54 -17.06 3.17 22.28
CA SER A 54 -17.19 3.94 23.51
C SER A 54 -17.26 3.04 24.72
N GLY A 55 -17.08 3.61 25.90
CA GLY A 55 -17.21 2.93 27.17
C GLY A 55 -17.91 3.79 28.19
N ILE A 56 -18.69 3.15 29.09
CA ILE A 56 -19.37 3.83 30.16
C ILE A 56 -19.30 2.95 31.45
N ALA A 57 -19.20 3.61 32.57
CA ALA A 57 -19.30 2.95 33.90
C ALA A 57 -20.67 3.19 34.49
N MET A 58 -21.37 2.08 34.77
CA MET A 58 -22.67 2.07 35.38
C MET A 58 -22.52 1.71 36.86
N GLY A 59 -23.41 2.21 37.68
CA GLY A 59 -23.51 1.86 39.09
C GLY A 59 -24.87 1.37 39.46
N LEU A 60 -24.99 0.85 40.69
CA LEU A 60 -26.24 0.45 41.30
C LEU A 60 -26.26 0.90 42.77
N ILE A 61 -27.38 1.46 43.17
CA ILE A 61 -27.70 1.69 44.58
C ILE A 61 -29.04 1.02 44.85
N SER A 62 -29.12 0.23 45.92
CA SER A 62 -30.34 -0.46 46.32
C SER A 62 -30.64 -0.29 47.79
N ASP A 63 -31.95 -0.25 48.11
CA ASP A 63 -32.49 -0.21 49.48
C ASP A 63 -33.74 -1.10 49.55
N GLY A 64 -33.55 -2.32 49.99
CA GLY A 64 -34.60 -3.36 49.96
C GLY A 64 -35.04 -3.67 48.52
N ASP A 65 -36.32 -3.43 48.24
CA ASP A 65 -36.92 -3.67 46.93
C ASP A 65 -36.73 -2.49 45.95
N ARG A 66 -36.21 -1.35 46.41
CA ARG A 66 -35.97 -0.18 45.59
C ARG A 66 -34.53 -0.17 45.05
N TYR A 67 -34.37 0.20 43.81
CA TYR A 67 -33.05 0.33 43.23
C TYR A 67 -33.00 1.50 42.25
N ALA A 68 -31.79 2.00 42.01
CA ALA A 68 -31.48 2.97 40.97
C ALA A 68 -30.20 2.54 40.24
N VAL A 69 -30.27 2.49 38.92
CA VAL A 69 -29.10 2.32 38.06
C VAL A 69 -28.55 3.69 37.72
N LEU A 70 -27.25 3.89 37.96
CA LEU A 70 -26.52 5.14 37.69
C LEU A 70 -25.70 5.00 36.42
N SER A 71 -25.60 6.10 35.65
CA SER A 71 -24.77 6.18 34.46
C SER A 71 -23.59 7.12 34.71
N ASP A 72 -22.39 6.76 34.20
CA ASP A 72 -21.16 7.52 34.32
C ASP A 72 -20.83 7.89 35.76
N ILE A 73 -20.66 6.86 36.57
CA ILE A 73 -20.53 6.98 38.03
C ILE A 73 -19.24 7.71 38.46
N LEU A 74 -19.38 8.51 39.50
CA LEU A 74 -18.28 9.15 40.19
C LEU A 74 -17.51 8.17 41.08
N GLY A 75 -16.34 8.53 41.57
CA GLY A 75 -15.52 7.71 42.44
C GLY A 75 -16.24 7.30 43.75
N ASP A 76 -16.99 8.21 44.36
CA ASP A 76 -17.79 7.91 45.56
C ASP A 76 -18.96 6.95 45.26
N GLU A 77 -19.59 7.07 44.11
CA GLU A 77 -20.66 6.19 43.63
C GLU A 77 -20.16 4.78 43.33
N ASP A 78 -18.91 4.68 42.79
CA ASP A 78 -18.22 3.40 42.66
C ASP A 78 -17.93 2.79 44.02
N HIS A 79 -17.36 3.58 44.95
CA HIS A 79 -16.89 3.07 46.24
C HIS A 79 -18.08 2.64 47.16
N LEU A 80 -19.12 3.45 47.23
CA LEU A 80 -20.27 3.25 48.12
C LEU A 80 -21.41 2.47 47.47
N GLY A 81 -21.45 2.35 46.16
CA GLY A 81 -22.51 1.67 45.43
C GLY A 81 -22.46 0.15 45.56
N ASP A 82 -23.55 -0.50 45.15
CA ASP A 82 -23.75 -1.95 45.22
C ASP A 82 -23.18 -2.72 44.03
N MET A 83 -22.94 -2.03 42.92
CA MET A 83 -22.35 -2.58 41.69
C MET A 83 -21.55 -1.51 40.97
N ASP A 84 -20.40 -1.90 40.42
CA ASP A 84 -19.65 -1.22 39.36
C ASP A 84 -19.70 -2.08 38.08
N PHE A 85 -20.25 -1.53 37.01
CA PHE A 85 -20.48 -2.26 35.78
C PHE A 85 -19.99 -1.44 34.56
N LYS A 86 -18.81 -1.79 34.08
CA LYS A 86 -18.17 -1.14 32.92
C LYS A 86 -18.56 -1.86 31.64
N VAL A 87 -19.12 -1.12 30.69
CA VAL A 87 -19.57 -1.67 29.40
C VAL A 87 -18.93 -0.89 28.27
N THR A 88 -18.23 -1.60 27.39
CA THR A 88 -17.66 -1.03 26.15
C THR A 88 -18.36 -1.62 24.93
N GLY A 89 -18.45 -0.85 23.85
CA GLY A 89 -19.02 -1.35 22.61
C GLY A 89 -19.17 -0.31 21.53
N THR A 90 -19.56 -0.81 20.37
CA THR A 90 -19.88 -0.05 19.15
C THR A 90 -21.37 0.31 19.13
N SER A 91 -21.82 0.93 18.05
CA SER A 91 -23.26 1.14 17.77
C SER A 91 -24.05 -0.18 17.65
N GLU A 92 -23.38 -1.28 17.26
CA GLU A 92 -24.06 -2.55 16.99
C GLU A 92 -24.03 -3.52 18.17
N GLY A 93 -23.03 -3.44 19.05
CA GLY A 93 -22.92 -4.40 20.13
C GLY A 93 -21.85 -4.10 21.16
N ILE A 94 -21.81 -4.95 22.18
CA ILE A 94 -20.84 -4.89 23.28
C ILE A 94 -19.54 -5.59 22.83
N THR A 95 -18.41 -4.92 23.04
CA THR A 95 -17.08 -5.48 22.77
C THR A 95 -16.40 -6.05 24.00
N ALA A 96 -16.67 -5.47 25.19
CA ALA A 96 -16.22 -6.02 26.45
C ALA A 96 -17.09 -5.49 27.62
N CYS A 97 -17.10 -6.23 28.68
CA CYS A 97 -17.69 -5.78 29.95
C CYS A 97 -16.84 -6.24 31.13
N GLN A 98 -16.96 -5.51 32.23
CA GLN A 98 -16.42 -5.85 33.53
C GLN A 98 -17.44 -5.46 34.57
N MET A 99 -17.79 -6.38 35.49
CA MET A 99 -18.73 -6.14 36.54
C MET A 99 -18.11 -6.53 37.90
N ASP A 100 -18.28 -5.68 38.87
CA ASP A 100 -18.00 -5.93 40.24
C ASP A 100 -19.29 -5.76 41.08
N ILE A 101 -19.70 -6.80 41.79
CA ILE A 101 -20.96 -6.85 42.57
C ILE A 101 -20.60 -6.95 44.04
N LYS A 102 -21.03 -5.97 44.82
CA LYS A 102 -20.74 -5.86 46.25
C LYS A 102 -21.89 -6.38 47.16
N ILE A 103 -22.99 -6.79 46.54
CA ILE A 103 -24.17 -7.34 47.19
C ILE A 103 -24.37 -8.84 46.88
N LYS A 104 -25.27 -9.52 47.57
CA LYS A 104 -25.54 -10.95 47.37
C LYS A 104 -26.40 -11.22 46.13
N GLY A 105 -25.84 -10.97 44.95
CA GLY A 105 -26.46 -11.25 43.66
C GLY A 105 -27.29 -10.07 43.11
N LEU A 106 -27.58 -10.14 41.82
CA LEU A 106 -28.40 -9.20 41.08
C LEU A 106 -29.61 -9.91 40.48
N SER A 107 -30.77 -9.26 40.52
CA SER A 107 -31.92 -9.76 39.77
C SER A 107 -31.67 -9.60 38.24
N TYR A 108 -32.27 -10.49 37.45
CA TYR A 108 -32.24 -10.42 36.01
C TYR A 108 -32.78 -9.08 35.47
N GLU A 109 -33.83 -8.56 36.14
CA GLU A 109 -34.42 -7.26 35.77
C GLU A 109 -33.44 -6.10 35.93
N ILE A 110 -32.71 -6.03 37.04
CA ILE A 110 -31.68 -5.00 37.29
C ILE A 110 -30.61 -5.09 36.24
N LEU A 111 -30.12 -6.30 35.89
CA LEU A 111 -29.08 -6.48 34.85
C LEU A 111 -29.56 -6.03 33.49
N VAL A 112 -30.80 -6.37 33.09
CA VAL A 112 -31.38 -5.93 31.82
C VAL A 112 -31.49 -4.41 31.74
N ASN A 113 -31.94 -3.78 32.83
CA ASN A 113 -32.08 -2.32 32.91
C ASN A 113 -30.72 -1.64 32.86
N ALA A 114 -29.72 -2.16 33.57
CA ALA A 114 -28.35 -1.64 33.52
C ALA A 114 -27.73 -1.74 32.10
N LEU A 115 -27.94 -2.86 31.41
CA LEU A 115 -27.46 -3.03 30.02
C LEU A 115 -28.15 -2.09 29.01
N LYS A 116 -29.47 -1.87 29.15
CA LYS A 116 -30.21 -0.93 28.32
C LYS A 116 -29.70 0.52 28.52
N GLN A 117 -29.61 0.93 29.79
CA GLN A 117 -29.13 2.25 30.16
C GLN A 117 -27.65 2.46 29.72
N ALA A 118 -26.81 1.43 29.89
CA ALA A 118 -25.43 1.45 29.38
C ALA A 118 -25.36 1.59 27.84
N ARG A 119 -26.28 0.97 27.10
CA ARG A 119 -26.40 1.12 25.66
C ARG A 119 -26.69 2.58 25.28
N ASP A 120 -27.69 3.17 25.91
CA ASP A 120 -28.09 4.55 25.61
C ASP A 120 -26.95 5.52 25.95
N GLY A 121 -26.26 5.35 27.06
CA GLY A 121 -25.10 6.15 27.44
C GLY A 121 -23.94 5.97 26.48
N ARG A 122 -23.63 4.75 26.02
CA ARG A 122 -22.56 4.49 25.04
C ARG A 122 -22.88 5.12 23.69
N LEU A 123 -24.12 5.04 23.22
CA LEU A 123 -24.53 5.68 21.95
C LEU A 123 -24.39 7.20 22.04
N HIS A 124 -24.81 7.81 23.14
CA HIS A 124 -24.59 9.23 23.38
C HIS A 124 -23.11 9.61 23.33
N ILE A 125 -22.23 8.82 23.95
CA ILE A 125 -20.79 9.07 23.92
C ILE A 125 -20.23 8.87 22.48
N LEU A 126 -20.69 7.86 21.73
CA LEU A 126 -20.30 7.67 20.33
C LEU A 126 -20.70 8.88 19.46
N ASP A 127 -21.88 9.45 19.68
CA ASP A 127 -22.29 10.67 18.96
C ASP A 127 -21.35 11.84 19.27
N LYS A 128 -20.92 11.99 20.54
CA LYS A 128 -19.92 12.99 20.92
C LYS A 128 -18.53 12.74 20.32
N ILE A 129 -18.11 11.49 20.20
CA ILE A 129 -16.88 11.12 19.51
C ILE A 129 -16.99 11.50 18.03
N SER A 130 -18.13 11.22 17.38
CA SER A 130 -18.35 11.51 15.96
C SER A 130 -18.37 13.01 15.64
N GLU A 131 -18.81 13.87 16.59
CA GLU A 131 -18.71 15.33 16.46
C GLU A 131 -17.24 15.80 16.34
N THR A 132 -16.29 15.07 16.93
CA THR A 132 -14.85 15.38 16.91
C THR A 132 -14.11 14.67 15.77
N ILE A 133 -14.36 13.38 15.61
CA ILE A 133 -13.79 12.54 14.55
C ILE A 133 -14.83 11.50 14.11
N GLU A 134 -15.40 11.71 12.92
CA GLU A 134 -16.49 10.87 12.40
C GLU A 134 -15.96 9.51 11.91
N LYS A 135 -14.80 9.52 11.28
CA LYS A 135 -14.15 8.33 10.70
C LYS A 135 -12.63 8.41 10.81
N PRO A 136 -11.93 7.27 10.76
CA PRO A 136 -10.47 7.28 10.75
C PRO A 136 -9.89 8.14 9.63
N ASN A 137 -8.76 8.80 9.89
CA ASN A 137 -7.98 9.44 8.85
C ASN A 137 -7.63 8.41 7.76
N ALA A 138 -7.65 8.83 6.50
CA ALA A 138 -7.44 7.93 5.37
C ALA A 138 -6.03 7.28 5.35
N ASP A 139 -5.06 7.96 5.95
CA ASP A 139 -3.66 7.54 5.99
C ASP A 139 -3.02 7.94 7.32
N VAL A 140 -1.89 7.34 7.64
CA VAL A 140 -1.07 7.74 8.78
C VAL A 140 -0.51 9.15 8.58
N LYS A 141 -0.14 9.83 9.66
CA LYS A 141 0.38 11.20 9.60
C LYS A 141 1.68 11.26 8.80
N SER A 142 1.95 12.41 8.17
CA SER A 142 3.09 12.61 7.26
C SER A 142 4.45 12.32 7.87
N HIS A 143 4.59 12.45 9.18
CA HIS A 143 5.83 12.15 9.90
C HIS A 143 5.93 10.70 10.40
N SER A 144 4.87 9.91 10.20
CA SER A 144 4.84 8.50 10.61
C SER A 144 5.38 7.61 9.50
N PRO A 145 6.09 6.52 9.84
CA PRO A 145 6.47 5.52 8.85
C PRO A 145 5.23 4.95 8.17
N LYS A 146 5.25 4.93 6.84
CA LYS A 146 4.23 4.31 6.01
C LYS A 146 4.71 2.94 5.55
N MET A 147 3.82 1.97 5.57
CA MET A 147 4.06 0.65 5.00
C MET A 147 3.19 0.49 3.76
N VAL A 148 3.83 0.22 2.64
CA VAL A 148 3.18 -0.08 1.37
C VAL A 148 3.56 -1.50 0.96
N THR A 149 2.58 -2.30 0.58
CA THR A 149 2.79 -3.67 0.12
C THR A 149 2.54 -3.74 -1.38
N SER A 150 3.48 -4.31 -2.12
CA SER A 150 3.36 -4.61 -3.54
C SER A 150 3.60 -6.09 -3.78
N ARG A 151 3.02 -6.66 -4.84
CA ARG A 151 3.24 -8.05 -5.23
C ARG A 151 4.00 -8.12 -6.55
N ILE A 152 4.96 -9.01 -6.61
CA ILE A 152 5.74 -9.28 -7.82
C ILE A 152 5.77 -10.78 -8.11
N PRO A 153 5.70 -11.21 -9.38
CA PRO A 153 5.90 -12.62 -9.72
C PRO A 153 7.27 -13.13 -9.26
N ASN A 154 7.35 -14.39 -8.85
CA ASN A 154 8.59 -15.00 -8.32
C ASN A 154 9.80 -14.82 -9.23
N GLU A 155 9.60 -14.87 -10.55
CA GLU A 155 10.68 -14.69 -11.54
C GLU A 155 11.39 -13.33 -11.42
N PHE A 156 10.73 -12.31 -10.83
CA PHE A 156 11.28 -10.97 -10.65
C PHE A 156 11.94 -10.73 -9.29
N ILE A 157 11.77 -11.63 -8.32
CA ILE A 157 12.41 -11.51 -6.99
C ILE A 157 13.93 -11.45 -7.13
N GLY A 158 14.52 -12.39 -7.88
CA GLY A 158 15.96 -12.43 -8.13
C GLY A 158 16.51 -11.15 -8.79
N PRO A 159 15.95 -10.69 -9.91
CA PRO A 159 16.28 -9.41 -10.54
C PRO A 159 16.12 -8.19 -9.63
N PHE A 160 15.07 -8.13 -8.80
CA PHE A 160 14.82 -7.02 -7.88
C PHE A 160 15.84 -6.98 -6.73
N ILE A 161 16.21 -8.13 -6.19
CA ILE A 161 17.27 -8.24 -5.17
C ILE A 161 18.64 -7.93 -5.79
N GLY A 162 18.87 -8.41 -7.00
CA GLY A 162 20.13 -8.27 -7.73
C GLY A 162 21.27 -9.16 -7.19
N PRO A 163 22.39 -9.25 -7.91
CA PRO A 163 23.54 -10.08 -7.53
C PRO A 163 24.08 -9.72 -6.15
N GLY A 164 24.00 -10.65 -5.19
CA GLY A 164 24.46 -10.43 -3.82
C GLY A 164 23.70 -9.33 -3.06
N GLY A 165 22.45 -9.03 -3.45
CA GLY A 165 21.62 -8.03 -2.81
C GLY A 165 21.97 -6.58 -3.16
N LYS A 166 22.85 -6.35 -4.14
CA LYS A 166 23.34 -4.99 -4.46
C LYS A 166 22.25 -4.04 -4.92
N VAL A 167 21.30 -4.50 -5.75
CA VAL A 167 20.25 -3.64 -6.30
C VAL A 167 19.31 -3.16 -5.19
N ILE A 168 18.82 -4.07 -4.35
CA ILE A 168 17.93 -3.71 -3.24
C ILE A 168 18.64 -2.83 -2.20
N GLN A 169 19.92 -3.12 -1.89
CA GLN A 169 20.69 -2.31 -0.94
C GLN A 169 20.93 -0.88 -1.45
N GLU A 170 21.23 -0.72 -2.74
CA GLU A 170 21.38 0.59 -3.35
C GLU A 170 20.05 1.35 -3.37
N LEU A 171 18.96 0.67 -3.73
CA LEU A 171 17.63 1.24 -3.74
C LEU A 171 17.22 1.72 -2.33
N GLN A 172 17.43 0.91 -1.29
CA GLN A 172 17.18 1.30 0.10
C GLN A 172 18.03 2.50 0.54
N LYS A 173 19.30 2.53 0.12
CA LYS A 173 20.22 3.63 0.44
C LYS A 173 19.81 4.96 -0.21
N VAL A 174 19.37 4.93 -1.47
CA VAL A 174 18.97 6.12 -2.23
C VAL A 174 17.62 6.64 -1.77
N THR A 175 16.66 5.76 -1.51
CA THR A 175 15.27 6.12 -1.16
C THR A 175 15.06 6.32 0.34
N GLY A 176 15.99 5.85 1.19
CA GLY A 176 15.80 5.85 2.65
C GLY A 176 14.75 4.86 3.15
N CYS A 177 14.17 4.04 2.25
CA CYS A 177 13.17 3.04 2.60
C CYS A 177 13.83 1.75 3.10
N THR A 178 13.13 1.04 3.99
CA THR A 178 13.43 -0.37 4.30
C THR A 178 12.55 -1.25 3.44
N ILE A 179 13.14 -2.20 2.72
CA ILE A 179 12.41 -3.09 1.81
C ILE A 179 12.63 -4.52 2.28
N VAL A 180 11.53 -5.22 2.53
CA VAL A 180 11.51 -6.64 2.90
C VAL A 180 10.76 -7.41 1.82
N ILE A 181 11.26 -8.59 1.44
CA ILE A 181 10.63 -9.45 0.44
C ILE A 181 10.40 -10.80 1.08
N ASN A 182 9.14 -11.21 1.08
CA ASN A 182 8.71 -12.53 1.53
C ASN A 182 8.07 -13.26 0.35
N GLU A 183 8.30 -14.57 0.25
CA GLU A 183 7.61 -15.41 -0.73
C GLU A 183 6.26 -15.83 -0.14
N ASP A 184 5.19 -15.68 -0.91
CA ASP A 184 3.86 -16.18 -0.56
C ASP A 184 3.78 -17.65 -1.02
N PRO A 185 3.70 -18.62 -0.10
CA PRO A 185 3.68 -20.03 -0.46
C PRO A 185 2.41 -20.48 -1.18
N GLU A 186 1.33 -19.70 -1.12
CA GLU A 186 0.04 -20.06 -1.72
C GLU A 186 -0.12 -19.53 -3.15
N THR A 187 0.46 -18.35 -3.45
CA THR A 187 0.25 -17.66 -4.74
C THR A 187 1.47 -17.71 -5.65
N GLU A 188 2.60 -18.25 -5.21
CA GLU A 188 3.89 -18.20 -5.92
C GLU A 188 4.28 -16.77 -6.32
N GLU A 189 3.96 -15.78 -5.48
CA GLU A 189 4.32 -14.39 -5.65
C GLU A 189 5.27 -13.92 -4.55
N GLY A 190 6.09 -12.92 -4.84
CA GLY A 190 6.85 -12.19 -3.84
C GLY A 190 6.03 -11.04 -3.29
N ILE A 191 5.90 -10.99 -1.96
CA ILE A 191 5.32 -9.86 -1.24
C ILE A 191 6.44 -8.90 -0.91
N VAL A 192 6.41 -7.71 -1.49
CA VAL A 192 7.38 -6.64 -1.24
C VAL A 192 6.78 -5.64 -0.28
N GLU A 193 7.30 -5.58 0.94
CA GLU A 193 6.92 -4.63 1.98
C GLU A 193 7.90 -3.46 1.98
N ILE A 194 7.40 -2.26 1.77
CA ILE A 194 8.18 -1.02 1.66
C ILE A 194 7.82 -0.15 2.85
N LEU A 195 8.77 0.08 3.75
CA LEU A 195 8.61 0.95 4.91
C LEU A 195 9.45 2.22 4.71
N GLY A 196 8.80 3.36 4.69
CA GLY A 196 9.45 4.67 4.52
C GLY A 196 8.69 5.79 5.22
N THR A 197 9.39 6.87 5.54
CA THR A 197 8.80 8.10 6.09
C THR A 197 8.56 9.15 5.01
N ASP A 198 9.25 9.02 3.88
CA ASP A 198 9.16 9.92 2.75
C ASP A 198 8.36 9.30 1.60
N GLN A 199 7.34 10.02 1.13
CA GLN A 199 6.49 9.56 0.05
C GLN A 199 7.26 9.43 -1.27
N GLU A 200 8.17 10.37 -1.56
CA GLU A 200 8.97 10.34 -2.79
C GLU A 200 9.88 9.11 -2.85
N GLY A 201 10.43 8.71 -1.68
CA GLY A 201 11.20 7.48 -1.56
C GLY A 201 10.38 6.24 -1.85
N ILE A 202 9.16 6.15 -1.28
CA ILE A 202 8.23 5.04 -1.52
C ILE A 202 7.83 4.97 -3.00
N ASP A 203 7.46 6.09 -3.59
CA ASP A 203 7.06 6.19 -5.00
C ASP A 203 8.21 5.78 -5.94
N SER A 204 9.44 6.13 -5.58
CA SER A 204 10.64 5.70 -6.32
C SER A 204 10.84 4.19 -6.30
N VAL A 205 10.57 3.53 -5.16
CA VAL A 205 10.60 2.06 -5.06
C VAL A 205 9.49 1.44 -5.90
N LEU A 206 8.27 1.96 -5.83
CA LEU A 206 7.12 1.47 -6.62
C LEU A 206 7.39 1.62 -8.12
N THR A 207 7.89 2.77 -8.56
CA THR A 207 8.28 3.00 -9.97
C THR A 207 9.35 2.00 -10.42
N LYS A 208 10.29 1.65 -9.54
CA LYS A 208 11.31 0.64 -9.86
C LYS A 208 10.71 -0.75 -10.01
N ILE A 209 9.72 -1.11 -9.18
CA ILE A 209 8.97 -2.37 -9.30
C ILE A 209 8.19 -2.38 -10.62
N GLU A 210 7.43 -1.34 -10.93
CA GLU A 210 6.67 -1.22 -12.17
C GLU A 210 7.56 -1.32 -13.40
N SER A 211 8.70 -0.62 -13.38
CA SER A 211 9.70 -0.69 -14.43
C SER A 211 10.27 -2.11 -14.62
N LEU A 212 10.50 -2.84 -13.53
CA LEU A 212 10.97 -4.22 -13.59
C LEU A 212 9.91 -5.18 -14.18
N LEU A 213 8.64 -4.95 -13.86
CA LEU A 213 7.52 -5.76 -14.32
C LEU A 213 7.09 -5.41 -15.76
N PHE A 214 7.59 -4.30 -16.30
CA PHE A 214 7.20 -3.84 -17.61
C PHE A 214 7.55 -4.85 -18.71
N LYS A 215 6.53 -5.28 -19.44
CA LYS A 215 6.66 -6.15 -20.62
C LYS A 215 5.89 -5.50 -21.76
N PRO A 216 6.58 -4.97 -22.79
CA PRO A 216 5.88 -4.34 -23.90
C PRO A 216 5.09 -5.39 -24.71
N GLU A 217 3.87 -5.05 -25.07
CA GLU A 217 2.97 -5.92 -25.84
C GLU A 217 3.10 -5.67 -27.34
N LYS A 218 3.17 -6.75 -28.11
CA LYS A 218 3.29 -6.69 -29.58
C LYS A 218 2.07 -5.99 -30.19
N GLY A 219 2.36 -4.97 -31.00
CA GLY A 219 1.37 -4.18 -31.72
C GLY A 219 1.02 -2.86 -31.06
N ASN A 220 1.35 -2.67 -29.80
CA ASN A 220 1.12 -1.43 -29.07
C ASN A 220 2.14 -0.35 -29.42
N THR A 221 1.74 0.89 -29.20
CA THR A 221 2.58 2.10 -29.39
C THR A 221 3.00 2.61 -28.02
N TYR A 222 4.29 2.95 -27.90
CA TYR A 222 4.89 3.42 -26.67
C TYR A 222 5.63 4.73 -26.91
N LYS A 223 5.59 5.63 -25.94
CA LYS A 223 6.42 6.83 -25.92
C LYS A 223 7.80 6.48 -25.39
N VAL A 224 8.81 6.92 -26.12
CA VAL A 224 10.21 6.64 -25.78
C VAL A 224 11.06 7.90 -25.89
N LYS A 225 12.17 7.94 -25.17
CA LYS A 225 13.14 9.02 -25.19
C LYS A 225 14.49 8.52 -25.69
N VAL A 226 15.14 9.27 -26.56
CA VAL A 226 16.47 8.95 -27.07
C VAL A 226 17.51 9.20 -25.98
N ILE A 227 18.15 8.13 -25.49
CA ILE A 227 19.16 8.20 -24.43
C ILE A 227 20.59 8.03 -24.93
N LYS A 228 20.77 7.40 -26.12
CA LYS A 228 22.09 7.21 -26.73
C LYS A 228 22.00 7.11 -28.24
N MET A 229 22.94 7.75 -28.93
CA MET A 229 23.07 7.69 -30.37
C MET A 229 24.16 6.69 -30.77
N LEU A 230 23.89 5.88 -31.80
CA LEU A 230 24.82 4.90 -32.38
C LEU A 230 24.82 5.03 -33.89
N ASP A 231 25.89 4.58 -34.55
CA ASP A 231 26.03 4.67 -36.03
C ASP A 231 24.91 3.91 -36.76
N PHE A 232 24.35 2.87 -36.14
CA PHE A 232 23.34 2.00 -36.74
C PHE A 232 21.94 2.18 -36.15
N GLY A 233 21.73 3.17 -35.29
CA GLY A 233 20.42 3.43 -34.63
C GLY A 233 20.53 4.31 -33.43
N ALA A 234 19.44 4.36 -32.65
CA ALA A 234 19.39 5.05 -31.37
C ALA A 234 18.92 4.07 -30.27
N VAL A 235 19.52 4.15 -29.09
CA VAL A 235 18.97 3.49 -27.92
C VAL A 235 17.92 4.42 -27.33
N VAL A 236 16.72 3.90 -27.19
CA VAL A 236 15.58 4.63 -26.64
C VAL A 236 15.08 3.94 -25.38
N GLU A 237 14.64 4.74 -24.42
CA GLU A 237 14.09 4.32 -23.15
C GLU A 237 12.58 4.53 -23.13
N TYR A 238 11.81 3.57 -22.60
CA TYR A 238 10.37 3.74 -22.45
C TYR A 238 10.07 4.77 -21.35
N LEU A 239 9.26 5.78 -21.67
CA LEU A 239 8.90 6.83 -20.69
C LEU A 239 8.05 6.29 -19.54
N ASP A 240 7.19 5.31 -19.83
CA ASP A 240 6.31 4.67 -18.82
C ASP A 240 7.05 3.61 -17.98
N ALA A 241 8.31 3.30 -18.33
CA ALA A 241 9.09 2.27 -17.64
C ALA A 241 10.60 2.61 -17.65
N PRO A 242 11.03 3.60 -16.86
CA PRO A 242 12.43 4.05 -16.80
C PRO A 242 13.40 2.90 -16.51
N GLY A 243 14.52 2.85 -17.23
CA GLY A 243 15.51 1.79 -17.16
C GLY A 243 15.29 0.64 -18.16
N ASN A 244 14.15 0.60 -18.88
CA ASN A 244 13.93 -0.33 -19.97
C ASN A 244 14.32 0.31 -21.29
N GLU A 245 15.39 -0.20 -21.88
CA GLU A 245 16.02 0.33 -23.08
C GLU A 245 15.79 -0.62 -24.27
N VAL A 246 15.53 -0.05 -25.44
CA VAL A 246 15.41 -0.80 -26.68
C VAL A 246 16.15 -0.10 -27.82
N LEU A 247 16.69 -0.89 -28.74
CA LEU A 247 17.37 -0.34 -29.93
C LEU A 247 16.36 -0.01 -31.03
N LEU A 248 16.24 1.29 -31.37
CA LEU A 248 15.58 1.75 -32.58
C LEU A 248 16.60 1.74 -33.73
N HIS A 249 16.54 0.70 -34.57
CA HIS A 249 17.49 0.56 -35.68
C HIS A 249 17.27 1.65 -36.72
N VAL A 250 18.35 2.11 -37.41
CA VAL A 250 18.31 3.19 -38.42
C VAL A 250 17.25 2.95 -39.50
N SER A 251 17.01 1.72 -39.91
CA SER A 251 16.00 1.36 -40.93
C SER A 251 14.55 1.47 -40.43
N GLU A 252 14.35 1.62 -39.12
CA GLU A 252 13.05 1.72 -38.49
C GLU A 252 12.73 3.14 -37.98
N ILE A 253 13.62 4.11 -38.25
CA ILE A 253 13.43 5.52 -37.85
C ILE A 253 12.47 6.22 -38.80
N ALA A 254 12.71 6.14 -40.14
CA ALA A 254 11.91 6.79 -41.17
C ALA A 254 11.79 5.94 -42.44
N TRP A 255 10.88 6.33 -43.35
CA TRP A 255 10.71 5.70 -44.65
C TRP A 255 11.83 6.08 -45.60
N GLU A 256 12.39 7.28 -45.49
CA GLU A 256 13.52 7.74 -46.26
C GLU A 256 14.82 7.13 -45.74
N ARG A 257 15.80 7.06 -46.64
CA ARG A 257 17.11 6.54 -46.27
C ARG A 257 17.83 7.55 -45.36
N THR A 258 18.06 7.14 -44.13
CA THR A 258 18.81 7.89 -43.14
C THR A 258 20.28 7.44 -43.25
N ASP A 259 21.16 8.32 -43.72
CA ASP A 259 22.60 8.02 -43.81
C ASP A 259 23.27 8.22 -42.43
N ASN A 260 22.88 9.25 -41.69
CA ASN A 260 23.30 9.44 -40.28
C ASN A 260 22.08 9.56 -39.38
N VAL A 261 22.09 8.84 -38.25
CA VAL A 261 20.99 8.86 -37.26
C VAL A 261 20.82 10.26 -36.66
N SER A 262 21.91 11.01 -36.52
CA SER A 262 21.94 12.39 -36.00
C SER A 262 21.22 13.43 -36.86
N ASP A 263 20.97 13.12 -38.14
CA ASP A 263 20.24 14.02 -39.04
C ASP A 263 18.73 14.02 -38.79
N VAL A 264 18.23 12.96 -38.15
CA VAL A 264 16.79 12.72 -37.90
C VAL A 264 16.41 12.72 -36.42
N LEU A 265 17.33 12.33 -35.55
CA LEU A 265 17.12 12.23 -34.11
C LEU A 265 18.22 12.95 -33.34
N LYS A 266 17.86 13.49 -32.17
CA LYS A 266 18.79 14.11 -31.23
C LYS A 266 18.68 13.41 -29.87
N LEU A 267 19.76 13.51 -29.10
CA LEU A 267 19.76 13.05 -27.72
C LEU A 267 18.68 13.80 -26.92
N GLY A 268 17.83 13.08 -26.22
CA GLY A 268 16.72 13.63 -25.44
C GLY A 268 15.40 13.79 -26.18
N ASP A 269 15.35 13.54 -27.51
CA ASP A 269 14.10 13.59 -28.27
C ASP A 269 13.11 12.56 -27.76
N GLU A 270 11.86 12.97 -27.60
CA GLU A 270 10.72 12.11 -27.29
C GLU A 270 9.98 11.76 -28.58
N LEU A 271 9.71 10.47 -28.76
CA LEU A 271 9.04 9.97 -29.96
C LEU A 271 8.15 8.75 -29.64
N GLU A 272 7.27 8.46 -30.56
CA GLU A 272 6.43 7.25 -30.46
C GLU A 272 7.00 6.13 -31.33
N VAL A 273 7.02 4.92 -30.78
CA VAL A 273 7.43 3.72 -31.50
C VAL A 273 6.38 2.62 -31.35
N LYS A 274 6.19 1.84 -32.39
CA LYS A 274 5.37 0.63 -32.37
C LYS A 274 6.25 -0.57 -32.04
N TYR A 275 5.82 -1.39 -31.07
CA TYR A 275 6.53 -2.59 -30.66
C TYR A 275 6.11 -3.79 -31.51
N PHE A 276 7.06 -4.52 -32.07
CA PHE A 276 6.84 -5.67 -32.93
C PHE A 276 7.13 -7.02 -32.28
N GLY A 277 7.56 -7.01 -31.01
CA GLY A 277 7.96 -8.21 -30.30
C GLY A 277 9.45 -8.51 -30.40
N VAL A 278 9.85 -9.67 -29.92
CA VAL A 278 11.24 -10.15 -29.98
C VAL A 278 11.46 -10.87 -31.32
N ASP A 279 12.49 -10.48 -32.06
CA ASP A 279 12.90 -11.15 -33.28
C ASP A 279 13.43 -12.58 -32.95
N PRO A 280 12.82 -13.66 -33.53
CA PRO A 280 13.19 -15.03 -33.21
C PRO A 280 14.64 -15.39 -33.55
N ARG A 281 15.26 -14.67 -34.51
CA ARG A 281 16.61 -14.94 -35.01
C ARG A 281 17.67 -14.25 -34.17
N THR A 282 17.42 -12.97 -33.83
CA THR A 282 18.39 -12.14 -33.12
C THR A 282 18.14 -12.12 -31.62
N ARG A 283 16.98 -12.60 -31.13
CA ARG A 283 16.50 -12.52 -29.75
C ARG A 283 16.49 -11.09 -29.19
N LYS A 284 16.40 -10.08 -30.07
CA LYS A 284 16.33 -8.66 -29.71
C LYS A 284 14.92 -8.14 -29.92
N GLU A 285 14.52 -7.24 -29.05
CA GLU A 285 13.28 -6.51 -29.21
C GLU A 285 13.32 -5.64 -30.47
N LYS A 286 12.18 -5.57 -31.17
CA LYS A 286 12.03 -4.77 -32.37
C LYS A 286 10.99 -3.69 -32.18
N VAL A 287 11.41 -2.43 -32.32
CA VAL A 287 10.57 -1.23 -32.34
C VAL A 287 10.72 -0.48 -33.65
N SER A 288 9.67 0.24 -34.06
CA SER A 288 9.66 1.01 -35.30
C SER A 288 8.88 2.31 -35.13
N ARG A 289 9.54 3.44 -35.35
CA ARG A 289 8.91 4.75 -35.53
C ARG A 289 8.28 4.85 -36.93
N LYS A 290 8.98 4.33 -37.95
CA LYS A 290 8.55 4.29 -39.33
C LYS A 290 7.16 3.74 -39.52
N ALA A 291 6.75 2.73 -38.73
CA ALA A 291 5.44 2.10 -38.82
C ALA A 291 4.28 3.02 -38.41
N LEU A 292 4.56 4.14 -37.74
CA LEU A 292 3.59 5.16 -37.32
C LEU A 292 3.56 6.36 -38.27
N LEU A 293 4.55 6.48 -39.16
CA LEU A 293 4.63 7.55 -40.15
C LEU A 293 3.87 7.19 -41.41
N GLU A 294 3.26 8.20 -42.07
CA GLU A 294 2.63 8.00 -43.37
C GLU A 294 3.63 7.51 -44.38
N LYS A 295 3.25 6.50 -45.17
CA LYS A 295 4.09 5.93 -46.20
C LYS A 295 4.14 6.90 -47.38
N PRO A 296 5.33 7.34 -47.85
CA PRO A 296 5.46 8.24 -49.01
C PRO A 296 4.85 7.62 -50.26
N GLU A 297 4.15 8.43 -51.08
CA GLU A 297 3.61 7.99 -52.36
C GLU A 297 4.75 7.49 -53.29
N GLY A 298 4.61 6.28 -53.83
CA GLY A 298 5.61 5.68 -54.71
C GLY A 298 6.71 4.87 -54.04
N TYR A 299 6.68 4.68 -52.71
CA TYR A 299 7.66 3.85 -52.01
C TYR A 299 7.56 2.38 -52.42
N VAL A 300 8.62 1.84 -53.06
CA VAL A 300 8.74 0.42 -53.43
C VAL A 300 9.59 -0.28 -52.35
N GLU A 301 8.99 -1.25 -51.68
CA GLU A 301 9.66 -2.06 -50.66
C GLU A 301 10.76 -2.91 -51.32
N ARG A 302 12.01 -2.72 -50.90
CA ARG A 302 13.12 -3.54 -51.42
C ARG A 302 13.03 -4.95 -50.86
N PRO A 303 13.19 -5.99 -51.68
CA PRO A 303 13.21 -7.36 -51.18
C PRO A 303 14.33 -7.56 -50.13
N PRO A 304 14.11 -8.43 -49.14
CA PRO A 304 15.11 -8.70 -48.11
C PRO A 304 16.41 -9.21 -48.79
N ARG A 305 17.56 -8.66 -48.35
CA ARG A 305 18.86 -9.14 -48.84
C ARG A 305 18.99 -10.64 -48.54
N PRO A 306 19.43 -11.45 -49.56
CA PRO A 306 19.72 -12.85 -49.32
C PRO A 306 20.81 -12.99 -48.24
N PRO A 307 20.79 -14.07 -47.44
CA PRO A 307 21.80 -14.27 -46.42
C PRO A 307 23.20 -14.31 -47.07
N ARG A 308 24.13 -13.57 -46.47
CA ARG A 308 25.54 -13.67 -46.87
C ARG A 308 25.99 -15.08 -46.65
N ASN A 309 26.32 -15.78 -47.75
CA ASN A 309 27.04 -17.06 -47.70
C ASN A 309 28.48 -16.79 -47.30
N ASP A 310 28.77 -16.90 -46.00
CA ASP A 310 30.16 -16.96 -45.51
C ASP A 310 30.74 -18.37 -45.80
N SER A 311 30.91 -18.67 -47.06
CA SER A 311 31.78 -19.75 -47.48
C SER A 311 33.25 -19.29 -47.35
N ARG A 312 33.76 -19.27 -46.11
CA ARG A 312 35.21 -19.23 -45.89
C ARG A 312 35.81 -20.52 -46.39
N ASP A 313 36.44 -20.37 -47.53
CA ASP A 313 37.31 -21.30 -48.20
C ASP A 313 38.35 -21.88 -47.23
N ASN A 314 38.17 -23.14 -46.94
CA ASN A 314 39.10 -23.95 -46.11
C ASN A 314 40.11 -24.61 -47.04
N ARG A 315 40.95 -23.78 -47.74
CA ARG A 315 42.12 -24.26 -48.48
C ARG A 315 43.35 -23.60 -47.85
N ASN A 316 44.01 -24.35 -47.04
CA ASN A 316 45.47 -24.52 -46.89
C ASN A 316 45.84 -24.91 -45.43
N ARG A 317 45.92 -26.19 -45.22
CA ARG A 317 47.01 -26.78 -44.39
C ARG A 317 47.35 -28.13 -44.97
N ARG A 318 48.43 -28.14 -45.69
CA ARG A 318 49.38 -29.26 -45.73
C ARG A 318 50.47 -28.97 -44.69
#